data_3793af07873d3f180ad6153177d0ae5f
#
_entry.id   3793af07873d3f180ad6153177d0ae5f
#
_cell.length_a   1.000
_cell.length_b   1.000
_cell.length_c   1.000
_cell.angle_alpha   90.00
_cell.angle_beta   90.00
_cell.angle_gamma   90.00
#
_symmetry.space_group_name_H-M   'P 1'
#
loop_
_entity.id
_entity.type
_entity.pdbx_description
1 polymer ?
#
loop_
_entity_poly.entity_id
_entity_poly.type
_entity_poly.pdbx_seq_one_letter_code
_entity_poly.pdbx_strand_id
1 'polypeptide(L)'
;MTARGLYTLLFGGLMLAVSLSVGSAGAMLMGGAALIAWTLSLACTVLAALLCRVEQQVESSKAERTGVCRYTLTARLPLPLPLAPLSLRVCLPSGRQSDFSLPLRLMGETVSDNAFPCPHVGVYAVGAVRVRFGDCFGLFSLKRRVRAPLSSVTIVPGCAKTAPLRFSPGEGETGAAQRAQGDRTTPEDVRAWQDGDDLKRVHWKLSMRRQSLMVRTYETPQRPDALILLDCGAPSVPDVQRAAAIDALCELCAGVLSSLLEGGHIARLPLTGDRPRELSGQESHALPAMLEALAQERFTRDEDFSRVLLLASRRMRRTGSTVILTTRLTPMIADAAIALSRMGPHTRFTLVTPGEAEGEQAQLLHLLLVSGVEATHVSLRG
;
A
#
# COMPACT_ATOMS: atom_id res chain seq x y z
N MET A 1 1.83 -39.06 -11.97
CA MET A 1 2.89 -40.08 -12.07
C MET A 1 4.15 -39.39 -12.56
N THR A 2 5.30 -39.71 -12.01
CA THR A 2 6.61 -39.22 -12.48
C THR A 2 7.20 -40.22 -13.50
N ALA A 3 8.28 -39.84 -14.21
CA ALA A 3 9.01 -40.76 -15.06
C ALA A 3 9.51 -42.00 -14.30
N ARG A 4 9.99 -41.81 -13.06
CA ARG A 4 10.43 -42.89 -12.17
C ARG A 4 9.29 -43.88 -11.87
N GLY A 5 8.07 -43.37 -11.61
CA GLY A 5 6.90 -44.22 -11.36
C GLY A 5 6.51 -45.07 -12.57
N LEU A 6 6.70 -44.52 -13.80
CA LEU A 6 6.47 -45.29 -15.03
C LEU A 6 7.53 -46.40 -15.20
N TYR A 7 8.80 -46.10 -14.95
CA TYR A 7 9.88 -47.11 -15.07
C TYR A 7 9.72 -48.20 -14.05
N THR A 8 9.33 -47.92 -12.77
CA THR A 8 9.11 -48.97 -11.77
C THR A 8 7.92 -49.85 -12.14
N LEU A 9 6.86 -49.30 -12.70
CA LEU A 9 5.71 -50.04 -13.19
C LEU A 9 6.12 -51.00 -14.33
N LEU A 10 6.84 -50.50 -15.36
CA LEU A 10 7.33 -51.26 -16.47
C LEU A 10 8.33 -52.36 -16.04
N PHE A 11 9.23 -52.03 -15.14
CA PHE A 11 10.17 -52.98 -14.58
C PHE A 11 9.46 -54.10 -13.82
N GLY A 12 8.49 -53.76 -12.95
CA GLY A 12 7.72 -54.75 -12.21
C GLY A 12 6.92 -55.67 -13.14
N GLY A 13 6.28 -55.10 -14.20
CA GLY A 13 5.56 -55.88 -15.20
C GLY A 13 6.48 -56.80 -16.02
N LEU A 14 7.66 -56.28 -16.43
CA LEU A 14 8.65 -57.05 -17.18
C LEU A 14 9.16 -58.23 -16.35
N MET A 15 9.51 -58.02 -15.07
CA MET A 15 9.99 -59.05 -14.18
C MET A 15 8.94 -60.16 -13.93
N LEU A 16 7.66 -59.78 -13.83
CA LEU A 16 6.59 -60.76 -13.73
C LEU A 16 6.42 -61.54 -15.04
N ALA A 17 6.52 -60.91 -16.21
CA ALA A 17 6.48 -61.61 -17.51
C ALA A 17 7.63 -62.61 -17.67
N VAL A 18 8.84 -62.20 -17.26
CA VAL A 18 10.02 -63.10 -17.28
C VAL A 18 9.82 -64.26 -16.27
N SER A 19 9.24 -64.01 -15.12
CA SER A 19 8.93 -65.08 -14.14
C SER A 19 7.98 -66.14 -14.71
N LEU A 20 6.94 -65.67 -15.44
CA LEU A 20 5.97 -66.56 -16.08
C LEU A 20 6.58 -67.36 -17.22
N SER A 21 7.55 -66.80 -17.97
CA SER A 21 8.19 -67.47 -19.09
C SER A 21 9.31 -68.46 -18.71
N VAL A 22 10.08 -68.10 -17.66
CA VAL A 22 11.29 -68.85 -17.25
C VAL A 22 11.05 -69.67 -15.99
N GLY A 23 9.92 -69.49 -15.29
CA GLY A 23 9.63 -70.13 -14.02
C GLY A 23 10.52 -69.68 -12.83
N SER A 24 11.12 -68.47 -12.93
CA SER A 24 12.06 -67.97 -11.96
C SER A 24 11.36 -67.38 -10.74
N ALA A 25 11.49 -67.99 -9.57
CA ALA A 25 10.96 -67.47 -8.29
C ALA A 25 11.58 -66.14 -7.91
N GLY A 26 12.86 -65.88 -8.23
CA GLY A 26 13.54 -64.62 -7.98
C GLY A 26 12.93 -63.46 -8.80
N ALA A 27 12.61 -63.68 -10.08
CA ALA A 27 11.96 -62.66 -10.90
C ALA A 27 10.54 -62.36 -10.41
N MET A 28 9.83 -63.38 -9.91
CA MET A 28 8.50 -63.21 -9.30
C MET A 28 8.54 -62.31 -8.06
N LEU A 29 9.49 -62.58 -7.14
CA LEU A 29 9.66 -61.77 -5.93
C LEU A 29 10.05 -60.33 -6.22
N MET A 30 10.98 -60.12 -7.15
CA MET A 30 11.41 -58.75 -7.53
C MET A 30 10.27 -57.96 -8.22
N GLY A 31 9.57 -58.57 -9.15
CA GLY A 31 8.44 -57.96 -9.84
C GLY A 31 7.27 -57.65 -8.90
N GLY A 32 6.94 -58.63 -8.04
CA GLY A 32 5.90 -58.45 -7.03
C GLY A 32 6.23 -57.33 -6.03
N ALA A 33 7.46 -57.30 -5.49
CA ALA A 33 7.92 -56.26 -4.59
C ALA A 33 7.87 -54.86 -5.23
N ALA A 34 8.29 -54.74 -6.51
CA ALA A 34 8.25 -53.46 -7.22
C ALA A 34 6.80 -52.97 -7.45
N LEU A 35 5.87 -53.86 -7.75
CA LEU A 35 4.45 -53.48 -7.95
C LEU A 35 3.76 -53.16 -6.60
N ILE A 36 4.06 -53.90 -5.55
CA ILE A 36 3.56 -53.62 -4.19
C ILE A 36 4.08 -52.23 -3.72
N ALA A 37 5.38 -51.96 -3.89
CA ALA A 37 5.95 -50.65 -3.57
C ALA A 37 5.28 -49.52 -4.39
N TRP A 38 5.03 -49.75 -5.67
CA TRP A 38 4.36 -48.81 -6.56
C TRP A 38 2.92 -48.50 -6.10
N THR A 39 2.12 -49.57 -5.82
CA THR A 39 0.72 -49.40 -5.35
C THR A 39 0.65 -48.74 -3.98
N LEU A 40 1.55 -49.13 -3.04
CA LEU A 40 1.62 -48.53 -1.72
C LEU A 40 2.00 -47.06 -1.77
N SER A 41 2.98 -46.70 -2.61
CA SER A 41 3.39 -45.31 -2.82
C SER A 41 2.25 -44.45 -3.40
N LEU A 42 1.50 -45.00 -4.38
CA LEU A 42 0.31 -44.34 -4.89
C LEU A 42 -0.75 -44.12 -3.81
N ALA A 43 -1.06 -45.17 -3.04
CA ALA A 43 -2.03 -45.09 -1.95
C ALA A 43 -1.62 -44.07 -0.90
N CYS A 44 -0.35 -44.02 -0.49
CA CYS A 44 0.18 -43.07 0.47
C CYS A 44 0.06 -41.62 -0.04
N THR A 45 0.42 -41.37 -1.30
CA THR A 45 0.32 -39.99 -1.87
C THR A 45 -1.12 -39.52 -2.04
N VAL A 46 -2.04 -40.40 -2.46
CA VAL A 46 -3.47 -40.10 -2.58
C VAL A 46 -4.06 -39.83 -1.20
N LEU A 47 -3.79 -40.71 -0.23
CA LEU A 47 -4.29 -40.57 1.15
C LEU A 47 -3.77 -39.29 1.80
N ALA A 48 -2.48 -38.98 1.64
CA ALA A 48 -1.90 -37.72 2.10
C ALA A 48 -2.59 -36.50 1.45
N ALA A 49 -2.82 -36.54 0.14
CA ALA A 49 -3.51 -35.45 -0.56
C ALA A 49 -4.96 -35.27 -0.11
N LEU A 50 -5.64 -36.32 0.37
CA LEU A 50 -7.01 -36.25 0.88
C LEU A 50 -7.07 -35.80 2.33
N LEU A 51 -6.20 -36.33 3.19
CA LEU A 51 -6.26 -36.16 4.65
C LEU A 51 -5.48 -34.93 5.15
N CYS A 52 -4.45 -34.47 4.42
CA CYS A 52 -3.65 -33.35 4.87
C CYS A 52 -4.48 -32.06 4.90
N ARG A 53 -4.56 -31.43 6.07
CA ARG A 53 -5.14 -30.11 6.26
C ARG A 53 -4.04 -29.08 6.33
N VAL A 54 -4.17 -28.04 5.52
CA VAL A 54 -3.24 -26.91 5.50
C VAL A 54 -4.02 -25.69 5.94
N GLU A 55 -3.63 -25.13 7.07
CA GLU A 55 -4.14 -23.89 7.62
C GLU A 55 -3.07 -22.80 7.46
N GLN A 56 -3.51 -21.56 7.28
CA GLN A 56 -2.62 -20.46 7.08
C GLN A 56 -3.13 -19.23 7.83
N GLN A 57 -2.20 -18.51 8.46
CA GLN A 57 -2.50 -17.30 9.19
C GLN A 57 -1.42 -16.26 8.92
N VAL A 58 -1.84 -15.00 8.78
CA VAL A 58 -0.97 -13.85 8.73
C VAL A 58 -1.09 -13.12 10.06
N GLU A 59 0.03 -12.81 10.69
CA GLU A 59 0.06 -12.17 12.01
C GLU A 59 -0.60 -10.79 12.00
N SER A 60 -0.38 -10.02 10.93
CA SER A 60 -0.95 -8.68 10.77
C SER A 60 -1.49 -8.46 9.38
N SER A 61 -2.69 -7.89 9.28
CA SER A 61 -3.28 -7.46 8.01
C SER A 61 -2.65 -6.18 7.45
N LYS A 62 -1.83 -5.48 8.24
CA LYS A 62 -1.13 -4.25 7.86
C LYS A 62 0.36 -4.38 8.18
N ALA A 63 1.19 -3.95 7.25
CA ALA A 63 2.64 -3.88 7.40
C ALA A 63 3.14 -2.57 6.80
N GLU A 64 4.24 -2.03 7.32
CA GLU A 64 4.91 -0.90 6.70
C GLU A 64 5.82 -1.38 5.57
N ARG A 65 6.03 -0.53 4.56
CA ARG A 65 7.05 -0.76 3.54
C ARG A 65 8.43 -0.91 4.20
N THR A 66 9.27 -1.78 3.68
CA THR A 66 10.54 -2.24 4.27
C THR A 66 10.40 -3.06 5.56
N GLY A 67 9.21 -3.18 6.10
CA GLY A 67 8.90 -4.08 7.21
C GLY A 67 8.84 -5.55 6.77
N VAL A 68 8.46 -6.40 7.70
CA VAL A 68 8.39 -7.83 7.52
C VAL A 68 6.96 -8.31 7.78
N CYS A 69 6.39 -9.01 6.81
CA CYS A 69 5.12 -9.71 6.98
C CYS A 69 5.38 -11.12 7.49
N ARG A 70 4.90 -11.44 8.69
CA ARG A 70 5.00 -12.79 9.27
C ARG A 70 3.80 -13.62 8.86
N TYR A 71 4.11 -14.80 8.38
CA TYR A 71 3.15 -15.76 7.86
C TYR A 71 3.41 -17.14 8.46
N THR A 72 2.42 -17.66 9.18
CA THR A 72 2.46 -18.98 9.80
C THR A 72 1.66 -19.95 8.96
N LEU A 73 2.30 -21.05 8.60
CA LEU A 73 1.70 -22.12 7.85
C LEU A 73 1.72 -23.39 8.69
N THR A 74 0.54 -23.96 8.88
CA THR A 74 0.34 -25.17 9.67
C THR A 74 -0.14 -26.29 8.78
N ALA A 75 0.59 -27.41 8.75
CA ALA A 75 0.19 -28.62 8.04
C ALA A 75 -0.04 -29.75 9.05
N ARG A 76 -1.25 -30.31 9.04
CA ARG A 76 -1.65 -31.45 9.90
C ARG A 76 -1.91 -32.68 9.06
N LEU A 77 -1.18 -33.74 9.37
CA LEU A 77 -1.40 -35.06 8.77
C LEU A 77 -1.78 -36.06 9.89
N PRO A 78 -2.99 -36.64 9.82
CA PRO A 78 -3.48 -37.51 10.91
C PRO A 78 -2.82 -38.91 10.93
N LEU A 79 -2.14 -39.30 9.86
CA LEU A 79 -1.51 -40.62 9.71
C LEU A 79 -0.02 -40.51 9.45
N PRO A 80 0.82 -41.39 10.01
CA PRO A 80 2.25 -41.42 9.74
C PRO A 80 2.52 -42.04 8.37
N LEU A 81 2.49 -41.19 7.32
CA LEU A 81 2.75 -41.62 5.95
C LEU A 81 4.19 -41.28 5.54
N PRO A 82 4.90 -42.20 4.85
CA PRO A 82 6.24 -41.95 4.35
C PRO A 82 6.18 -41.03 3.11
N LEU A 83 6.24 -39.74 3.36
CA LEU A 83 6.14 -38.71 2.33
C LEU A 83 7.44 -37.92 2.23
N ALA A 84 7.69 -37.40 1.03
CA ALA A 84 8.67 -36.35 0.82
C ALA A 84 8.19 -35.04 1.43
N PRO A 85 9.09 -34.05 1.67
CA PRO A 85 8.70 -32.72 2.09
C PRO A 85 7.62 -32.14 1.17
N LEU A 86 6.61 -31.49 1.77
CA LEU A 86 5.57 -30.78 1.02
C LEU A 86 6.19 -29.59 0.28
N SER A 87 5.92 -29.51 -1.01
CA SER A 87 6.25 -28.30 -1.76
C SER A 87 5.01 -27.42 -1.85
N LEU A 88 5.11 -26.21 -1.33
CA LEU A 88 4.04 -25.22 -1.26
C LEU A 88 4.35 -24.06 -2.19
N ARG A 89 3.39 -23.69 -3.02
CA ARG A 89 3.48 -22.45 -3.80
C ARG A 89 2.74 -21.36 -3.06
N VAL A 90 3.49 -20.35 -2.61
CA VAL A 90 3.01 -19.23 -1.79
C VAL A 90 3.07 -17.95 -2.59
N CYS A 91 1.98 -17.16 -2.55
CA CYS A 91 1.96 -15.77 -3.02
C CYS A 91 2.61 -14.89 -1.95
N LEU A 92 3.60 -14.11 -2.35
CA LEU A 92 4.35 -13.20 -1.51
C LEU A 92 3.73 -11.79 -1.50
N PRO A 93 4.01 -10.96 -0.49
CA PRO A 93 3.58 -9.57 -0.45
C PRO A 93 4.23 -8.67 -1.52
N SER A 94 5.08 -9.22 -2.38
CA SER A 94 5.62 -8.58 -3.59
C SER A 94 4.80 -8.88 -4.86
N GLY A 95 3.68 -9.60 -4.75
CA GLY A 95 2.91 -10.10 -5.89
C GLY A 95 3.55 -11.28 -6.63
N ARG A 96 4.77 -11.69 -6.25
CA ARG A 96 5.47 -12.86 -6.82
C ARG A 96 5.05 -14.15 -6.13
N GLN A 97 5.23 -15.27 -6.82
CA GLN A 97 5.02 -16.61 -6.25
C GLN A 97 6.38 -17.28 -6.03
N SER A 98 6.53 -17.93 -4.88
CA SER A 98 7.70 -18.73 -4.54
C SER A 98 7.31 -20.11 -4.10
N ASP A 99 8.18 -21.09 -4.37
CA ASP A 99 7.99 -22.48 -3.93
C ASP A 99 8.79 -22.69 -2.64
N PHE A 100 8.10 -23.14 -1.60
CA PHE A 100 8.67 -23.48 -0.29
C PHE A 100 8.54 -24.97 -0.05
N SER A 101 9.55 -25.58 0.60
CA SER A 101 9.49 -26.96 1.02
C SER A 101 9.28 -27.02 2.53
N LEU A 102 8.25 -27.74 2.95
CA LEU A 102 7.92 -27.96 4.35
C LEU A 102 8.18 -29.42 4.69
N PRO A 103 9.15 -29.74 5.56
CA PRO A 103 9.35 -31.10 6.04
C PRO A 103 8.13 -31.51 6.89
N LEU A 104 7.45 -32.60 6.52
CA LEU A 104 6.37 -33.14 7.33
C LEU A 104 6.92 -33.95 8.48
N ARG A 105 6.39 -33.74 9.67
CA ARG A 105 6.57 -34.70 10.77
C ARG A 105 5.71 -35.94 10.53
N LEU A 106 6.25 -37.09 10.83
CA LEU A 106 5.56 -38.38 10.67
C LEU A 106 4.26 -38.47 11.46
N MET A 107 4.13 -37.74 12.55
CA MET A 107 2.91 -37.61 13.35
C MET A 107 2.78 -36.19 13.86
N GLY A 108 1.55 -35.65 13.81
CA GLY A 108 1.20 -34.37 14.42
C GLY A 108 1.16 -33.19 13.47
N GLU A 109 1.45 -32.05 14.03
CA GLU A 109 1.36 -30.76 13.38
C GLU A 109 2.76 -30.24 13.03
N THR A 110 2.93 -29.79 11.81
CA THR A 110 4.14 -29.10 11.39
C THR A 110 3.79 -27.63 11.18
N VAL A 111 4.42 -26.78 11.97
CA VAL A 111 4.29 -25.32 11.89
C VAL A 111 5.55 -24.77 11.23
N SER A 112 5.37 -23.86 10.31
CA SER A 112 6.46 -23.12 9.67
C SER A 112 6.14 -21.63 9.72
N ASP A 113 6.97 -20.90 10.45
CA ASP A 113 6.91 -19.47 10.51
C ASP A 113 7.86 -18.89 9.47
N ASN A 114 7.30 -18.08 8.59
CA ASN A 114 8.05 -17.45 7.51
C ASN A 114 7.89 -15.93 7.62
N ALA A 115 8.97 -15.24 7.34
CA ALA A 115 9.02 -13.80 7.35
C ALA A 115 9.37 -13.31 5.93
N PHE A 116 8.47 -12.52 5.33
CA PHE A 116 8.64 -12.00 3.98
C PHE A 116 8.83 -10.50 3.99
N PRO A 117 9.81 -9.96 3.26
CA PRO A 117 9.97 -8.53 3.12
C PRO A 117 8.79 -7.93 2.35
N CYS A 118 8.41 -6.72 2.72
CA CYS A 118 7.36 -5.93 2.09
C CYS A 118 8.01 -4.84 1.22
N PRO A 119 8.39 -5.12 -0.05
CA PRO A 119 9.20 -4.21 -0.84
C PRO A 119 8.42 -3.03 -1.40
N HIS A 120 7.14 -3.19 -1.68
CA HIS A 120 6.31 -2.21 -2.39
C HIS A 120 5.01 -1.92 -1.65
N VAL A 121 4.56 -0.67 -1.73
CA VAL A 121 3.27 -0.21 -1.22
C VAL A 121 2.12 -0.84 -2.01
N GLY A 122 1.04 -1.21 -1.35
CA GLY A 122 -0.13 -1.75 -2.01
C GLY A 122 -0.88 -2.79 -1.21
N VAL A 123 -1.91 -3.37 -1.83
CA VAL A 123 -2.71 -4.46 -1.26
C VAL A 123 -2.36 -5.76 -1.97
N TYR A 124 -1.86 -6.72 -1.21
CA TYR A 124 -1.38 -8.01 -1.74
C TYR A 124 -2.12 -9.16 -1.10
N ALA A 125 -2.44 -10.17 -1.92
CA ALA A 125 -2.95 -11.44 -1.44
C ALA A 125 -1.77 -12.34 -1.07
N VAL A 126 -1.65 -12.68 0.21
CA VAL A 126 -0.56 -13.50 0.77
C VAL A 126 -1.10 -14.86 1.19
N GLY A 127 -0.38 -15.91 0.85
CA GLY A 127 -0.72 -17.26 1.29
C GLY A 127 -0.42 -18.35 0.28
N ALA A 128 -0.55 -19.60 0.73
CA ALA A 128 -0.33 -20.78 -0.09
C ALA A 128 -1.50 -21.02 -1.04
N VAL A 129 -1.19 -21.13 -2.33
CA VAL A 129 -2.17 -21.37 -3.40
C VAL A 129 -2.26 -22.85 -3.74
N ARG A 130 -1.10 -23.51 -3.79
CA ARG A 130 -0.99 -24.92 -4.21
C ARG A 130 -0.05 -25.67 -3.30
N VAL A 131 -0.41 -26.91 -3.03
CA VAL A 131 0.42 -27.89 -2.32
C VAL A 131 0.73 -29.03 -3.27
N ARG A 132 1.97 -29.47 -3.26
CA ARG A 132 2.45 -30.63 -4.00
C ARG A 132 2.88 -31.70 -2.99
N PHE A 133 2.23 -32.85 -3.08
CA PHE A 133 2.54 -34.05 -2.31
C PHE A 133 3.43 -34.95 -3.16
N GLY A 134 4.49 -35.46 -2.57
CA GLY A 134 5.37 -36.46 -3.16
C GLY A 134 5.54 -37.63 -2.21
N ASP A 135 5.75 -38.83 -2.75
CA ASP A 135 6.19 -39.97 -1.97
C ASP A 135 7.71 -39.94 -1.73
N CYS A 136 8.21 -40.69 -0.75
CA CYS A 136 9.63 -40.75 -0.42
C CYS A 136 10.51 -41.30 -1.56
N PHE A 137 9.95 -42.14 -2.46
CA PHE A 137 10.66 -42.69 -3.62
C PHE A 137 10.61 -41.82 -4.86
N GLY A 138 9.78 -40.78 -4.86
CA GLY A 138 9.60 -39.88 -5.98
C GLY A 138 8.85 -40.49 -7.18
N LEU A 139 8.03 -41.54 -6.95
CA LEU A 139 7.27 -42.24 -7.99
C LEU A 139 6.02 -41.44 -8.39
N PHE A 140 5.42 -40.78 -7.43
CA PHE A 140 4.21 -39.98 -7.62
C PHE A 140 4.37 -38.54 -7.16
N SER A 141 3.61 -37.67 -7.79
CA SER A 141 3.50 -36.26 -7.41
C SER A 141 2.09 -35.77 -7.69
N LEU A 142 1.35 -35.42 -6.64
CA LEU A 142 0.00 -34.89 -6.73
C LEU A 142 0.00 -33.42 -6.33
N LYS A 143 -0.72 -32.62 -7.11
CA LYS A 143 -0.91 -31.17 -6.85
C LYS A 143 -2.36 -30.95 -6.42
N ARG A 144 -2.55 -30.21 -5.32
CA ARG A 144 -3.86 -29.82 -4.82
C ARG A 144 -3.89 -28.33 -4.56
N ARG A 145 -5.03 -27.67 -4.82
CA ARG A 145 -5.24 -26.28 -4.37
C ARG A 145 -5.48 -26.25 -2.88
N VAL A 146 -4.92 -25.25 -2.21
CA VAL A 146 -5.21 -24.98 -0.81
C VAL A 146 -6.63 -24.44 -0.71
N ARG A 147 -7.42 -24.97 0.24
CA ARG A 147 -8.81 -24.54 0.43
C ARG A 147 -8.93 -23.28 1.30
N ALA A 148 -7.90 -23.01 2.13
CA ALA A 148 -7.88 -21.81 2.97
C ALA A 148 -7.80 -20.56 2.08
N PRO A 149 -8.59 -19.51 2.36
CA PRO A 149 -8.56 -18.28 1.61
C PRO A 149 -7.20 -17.58 1.75
N LEU A 150 -6.83 -16.82 0.72
CA LEU A 150 -5.65 -15.94 0.80
C LEU A 150 -5.98 -14.77 1.73
N SER A 151 -5.01 -14.41 2.56
CA SER A 151 -5.12 -13.24 3.42
C SER A 151 -4.74 -11.98 2.65
N SER A 152 -5.54 -10.93 2.79
CA SER A 152 -5.21 -9.62 2.22
C SER A 152 -4.31 -8.86 3.21
N VAL A 153 -3.13 -8.46 2.74
CA VAL A 153 -2.18 -7.66 3.51
C VAL A 153 -2.02 -6.31 2.84
N THR A 154 -2.23 -5.24 3.60
CA THR A 154 -2.05 -3.87 3.14
C THR A 154 -0.68 -3.38 3.59
N ILE A 155 0.18 -3.06 2.62
CA ILE A 155 1.50 -2.49 2.88
C ILE A 155 1.38 -0.98 2.76
N VAL A 156 1.47 -0.29 3.89
CA VAL A 156 1.40 1.17 3.95
C VAL A 156 2.76 1.81 3.68
N PRO A 157 2.79 3.02 3.07
CA PRO A 157 4.04 3.74 2.86
C PRO A 157 4.67 4.16 4.19
N GLY A 158 5.99 4.16 4.26
CA GLY A 158 6.73 4.81 5.33
C GLY A 158 6.68 6.34 5.17
N CYS A 159 6.88 7.07 6.26
CA CYS A 159 6.93 8.54 6.21
C CYS A 159 8.34 9.01 5.84
N ALA A 160 8.53 9.47 4.61
CA ALA A 160 9.79 10.09 4.21
C ALA A 160 9.99 11.44 4.95
N LYS A 161 11.22 11.72 5.35
CA LYS A 161 11.55 13.03 5.92
C LYS A 161 11.43 14.10 4.84
N THR A 162 10.47 15.01 5.01
CA THR A 162 10.24 16.13 4.11
C THR A 162 10.57 17.45 4.80
N ALA A 163 11.03 18.43 4.03
CA ALA A 163 11.22 19.77 4.57
C ALA A 163 9.87 20.37 5.01
N PRO A 164 9.85 21.19 6.06
CA PRO A 164 8.61 21.82 6.54
C PRO A 164 7.96 22.65 5.42
N LEU A 165 6.64 22.64 5.39
CA LEU A 165 5.88 23.42 4.43
C LEU A 165 5.82 24.88 4.87
N ARG A 166 5.90 25.77 3.89
CA ARG A 166 5.63 27.18 4.08
C ARG A 166 4.15 27.44 3.81
N PHE A 167 3.54 28.27 4.61
CA PHE A 167 2.16 28.70 4.43
C PHE A 167 2.16 30.16 3.99
N SER A 168 1.47 30.49 2.94
CA SER A 168 1.13 31.88 2.67
C SER A 168 0.17 32.35 3.75
N PRO A 169 0.36 33.53 4.33
CA PRO A 169 -0.62 34.09 5.24
C PRO A 169 -1.93 34.23 4.47
N GLY A 170 -2.91 33.36 4.78
CA GLY A 170 -4.26 33.47 4.23
C GLY A 170 -4.85 34.83 4.60
N GLU A 171 -5.88 35.29 3.90
CA GLU A 171 -6.57 36.54 4.21
C GLU A 171 -6.98 36.67 5.70
N GLY A 172 -7.05 35.53 6.44
CA GLY A 172 -7.24 35.46 7.89
C GLY A 172 -5.99 35.72 8.74
N GLU A 173 -4.75 35.42 8.25
CA GLU A 173 -3.52 35.55 9.04
C GLU A 173 -2.89 36.94 8.99
N THR A 174 -2.97 37.65 7.87
CA THR A 174 -2.63 39.08 7.85
C THR A 174 -3.50 39.86 8.82
N GLY A 175 -4.75 39.46 8.99
CA GLY A 175 -5.61 39.95 10.07
C GLY A 175 -5.23 39.41 11.45
N ALA A 176 -4.72 38.17 11.64
CA ALA A 176 -4.41 37.59 12.93
C ALA A 176 -3.04 38.04 13.47
N ALA A 177 -2.01 38.13 12.62
CA ALA A 177 -0.70 38.66 13.01
C ALA A 177 -0.74 40.16 13.34
N GLN A 178 -1.51 40.96 12.57
CA GLN A 178 -1.79 42.35 12.92
C GLN A 178 -2.69 42.50 14.13
N ARG A 179 -3.59 41.53 14.40
CA ARG A 179 -4.49 41.52 15.56
C ARG A 179 -3.81 41.07 16.88
N ALA A 180 -2.77 40.22 16.77
CA ALA A 180 -1.91 39.90 17.95
C ALA A 180 -1.14 41.11 18.44
N GLN A 181 -0.97 42.14 17.61
CA GLN A 181 -0.30 43.41 17.93
C GLN A 181 -1.24 44.57 18.34
N GLY A 182 -2.52 44.30 18.59
CA GLY A 182 -3.36 45.25 19.28
C GLY A 182 -4.62 45.81 18.63
N ASP A 183 -5.03 45.32 17.46
CA ASP A 183 -6.29 45.79 16.85
C ASP A 183 -7.32 44.67 16.66
N ARG A 184 -8.21 44.55 17.65
CA ARG A 184 -9.37 43.61 17.68
C ARG A 184 -10.52 44.22 16.88
N THR A 185 -10.40 44.33 15.55
CA THR A 185 -11.37 45.08 14.79
C THR A 185 -11.88 44.38 13.53
N THR A 186 -12.71 43.43 13.67
CA THR A 186 -13.94 43.32 12.88
C THR A 186 -14.83 42.28 13.52
N PRO A 187 -15.87 42.69 14.28
CA PRO A 187 -16.91 41.76 14.71
C PRO A 187 -17.71 41.38 13.47
N GLU A 188 -17.70 40.09 13.15
CA GLU A 188 -18.40 39.56 11.99
C GLU A 188 -19.90 39.42 12.23
N ASP A 189 -20.29 39.18 13.47
CA ASP A 189 -21.70 39.11 13.85
C ASP A 189 -21.92 39.56 15.30
N VAL A 190 -23.15 39.93 15.60
CA VAL A 190 -23.57 40.34 16.92
C VAL A 190 -24.80 39.52 17.31
N ARG A 191 -24.64 38.62 18.28
CA ARG A 191 -25.76 37.81 18.83
C ARG A 191 -26.25 38.33 20.18
N ALA A 192 -27.42 37.87 20.58
CA ALA A 192 -27.92 38.12 21.93
C ALA A 192 -27.02 37.47 22.97
N TRP A 193 -26.82 38.14 24.10
CA TRP A 193 -26.04 37.66 25.23
C TRP A 193 -26.63 36.38 25.81
N GLN A 194 -25.78 35.44 26.22
CA GLN A 194 -26.16 34.21 26.91
C GLN A 194 -25.37 34.12 28.24
N ASP A 195 -25.94 33.41 29.24
CA ASP A 195 -25.25 33.16 30.50
C ASP A 195 -23.93 32.46 30.27
N GLY A 196 -22.82 33.09 30.76
CA GLY A 196 -21.45 32.64 30.56
C GLY A 196 -20.65 33.49 29.56
N ASP A 197 -21.27 34.42 28.87
CA ASP A 197 -20.55 35.33 27.95
C ASP A 197 -19.76 36.38 28.72
N ASP A 198 -18.57 36.75 28.23
CA ASP A 198 -17.70 37.76 28.80
C ASP A 198 -18.27 39.16 28.54
N LEU A 199 -18.54 39.93 29.61
CA LEU A 199 -19.04 41.30 29.58
C LEU A 199 -18.13 42.25 28.78
N LYS A 200 -16.83 41.94 28.67
CA LYS A 200 -15.90 42.72 27.82
C LYS A 200 -16.21 42.65 26.32
N ARG A 201 -16.96 41.64 25.92
CA ARG A 201 -17.37 41.45 24.52
C ARG A 201 -18.70 42.08 24.16
N VAL A 202 -19.36 42.74 25.13
CA VAL A 202 -20.65 43.38 24.92
C VAL A 202 -20.51 44.60 23.96
N HIS A 203 -21.36 44.63 22.93
CA HIS A 203 -21.44 45.76 22.03
C HIS A 203 -22.41 46.83 22.58
N TRP A 204 -21.95 47.63 23.52
CA TRP A 204 -22.77 48.58 24.28
C TRP A 204 -23.64 49.46 23.42
N LYS A 205 -23.11 50.03 22.33
CA LYS A 205 -23.85 50.90 21.42
C LYS A 205 -25.07 50.22 20.78
N LEU A 206 -24.94 48.91 20.38
CA LEU A 206 -26.03 48.16 19.77
C LEU A 206 -26.98 47.63 20.84
N SER A 207 -26.45 47.24 22.02
CA SER A 207 -27.26 46.78 23.16
C SER A 207 -28.22 47.86 23.64
N MET A 208 -27.75 49.10 23.73
CA MET A 208 -28.59 50.27 24.09
C MET A 208 -29.69 50.53 23.05
N ARG A 209 -29.37 50.35 21.75
CA ARG A 209 -30.33 50.58 20.65
C ARG A 209 -31.38 49.47 20.57
N ARG A 210 -31.02 48.25 20.93
CA ARG A 210 -31.94 47.09 20.86
C ARG A 210 -32.56 46.73 22.19
N GLN A 211 -32.21 47.44 23.26
CA GLN A 211 -32.67 47.22 24.64
C GLN A 211 -32.46 45.75 25.13
N SER A 212 -31.44 45.08 24.58
CA SER A 212 -31.05 43.74 24.92
C SER A 212 -29.52 43.65 24.80
N LEU A 213 -28.86 42.92 25.74
CA LEU A 213 -27.42 42.76 25.71
C LEU A 213 -26.99 41.99 24.45
N MET A 214 -26.13 42.62 23.67
CA MET A 214 -25.59 42.07 22.44
C MET A 214 -24.11 41.84 22.56
N VAL A 215 -23.63 40.64 22.22
CA VAL A 215 -22.21 40.25 22.31
C VAL A 215 -21.62 40.11 20.92
N ARG A 216 -20.40 40.63 20.77
CA ARG A 216 -19.61 40.48 19.53
C ARG A 216 -19.10 39.07 19.47
N THR A 217 -19.41 38.35 18.38
CA THR A 217 -18.84 37.06 18.04
C THR A 217 -17.63 37.28 17.16
N TYR A 218 -16.50 36.76 17.55
CA TYR A 218 -15.28 36.80 16.75
C TYR A 218 -15.13 35.45 16.07
N GLU A 219 -14.85 35.44 14.78
CA GLU A 219 -14.41 34.21 14.13
C GLU A 219 -13.11 33.74 14.78
N THR A 220 -13.07 32.49 15.16
CA THR A 220 -11.81 31.85 15.52
C THR A 220 -10.98 31.78 14.23
N PRO A 221 -9.76 32.34 14.19
CA PRO A 221 -8.92 32.27 13.00
C PRO A 221 -8.69 30.79 12.67
N GLN A 222 -9.34 30.30 11.62
CA GLN A 222 -9.11 28.94 11.14
C GLN A 222 -7.72 28.89 10.52
N ARG A 223 -6.90 27.93 10.94
CA ARG A 223 -5.59 27.71 10.33
C ARG A 223 -5.79 27.38 8.84
N PRO A 224 -4.94 27.90 7.96
CA PRO A 224 -5.03 27.59 6.54
C PRO A 224 -4.79 26.10 6.29
N ASP A 225 -5.57 25.53 5.41
CA ASP A 225 -5.43 24.13 5.01
C ASP A 225 -4.24 23.96 4.08
N ALA A 226 -3.67 22.76 4.08
CA ALA A 226 -2.74 22.30 3.07
C ALA A 226 -3.45 21.33 2.11
N LEU A 227 -3.35 21.59 0.81
CA LEU A 227 -3.88 20.73 -0.23
C LEU A 227 -2.75 19.93 -0.87
N ILE A 228 -2.86 18.60 -0.82
CA ILE A 228 -1.89 17.69 -1.41
C ILE A 228 -2.49 17.09 -2.68
N LEU A 229 -1.91 17.40 -3.83
CA LEU A 229 -2.31 16.93 -5.14
C LEU A 229 -1.33 15.84 -5.58
N LEU A 230 -1.77 14.59 -5.46
CA LEU A 230 -1.01 13.41 -5.85
C LEU A 230 -1.44 12.96 -7.24
N ASP A 231 -0.48 12.80 -8.15
CA ASP A 231 -0.72 12.21 -9.47
C ASP A 231 -0.95 10.70 -9.33
N CYS A 232 -2.22 10.29 -9.36
CA CYS A 232 -2.64 8.89 -9.30
C CYS A 232 -2.61 8.20 -10.68
N GLY A 233 -2.12 8.88 -11.72
CA GLY A 233 -1.96 8.31 -13.05
C GLY A 233 -0.81 7.32 -13.16
N ALA A 234 -0.75 6.59 -14.26
CA ALA A 234 0.34 5.66 -14.53
C ALA A 234 1.67 6.44 -14.60
N PRO A 235 2.70 6.06 -13.82
CA PRO A 235 4.00 6.74 -13.84
C PRO A 235 4.66 6.67 -15.21
N SER A 236 5.23 7.79 -15.65
CA SER A 236 5.98 7.89 -16.92
C SER A 236 7.43 7.43 -16.73
N VAL A 237 7.60 6.19 -16.30
CA VAL A 237 8.90 5.56 -16.03
C VAL A 237 8.92 4.14 -16.60
N PRO A 238 10.11 3.55 -16.87
CA PRO A 238 10.22 2.16 -17.30
C PRO A 238 9.52 1.20 -16.34
N ASP A 239 8.93 0.12 -16.85
CA ASP A 239 8.16 -0.86 -16.07
C ASP A 239 8.93 -1.42 -14.87
N VAL A 240 10.24 -1.59 -15.01
CA VAL A 240 11.13 -2.10 -13.94
C VAL A 240 11.17 -1.15 -12.74
N GLN A 241 11.04 0.16 -12.96
CA GLN A 241 11.15 1.19 -11.93
C GLN A 241 9.78 1.74 -11.51
N ARG A 242 8.69 1.27 -12.13
CA ARG A 242 7.32 1.76 -11.85
C ARG A 242 6.93 1.59 -10.39
N ALA A 243 7.20 0.42 -9.82
CA ALA A 243 6.89 0.15 -8.41
C ALA A 243 7.68 1.08 -7.47
N ALA A 244 8.95 1.30 -7.74
CA ALA A 244 9.79 2.20 -6.96
C ALA A 244 9.34 3.67 -7.05
N ALA A 245 8.86 4.10 -8.23
CA ALA A 245 8.33 5.44 -8.43
C ALA A 245 7.02 5.66 -7.63
N ILE A 246 6.12 4.67 -7.65
CA ILE A 246 4.90 4.70 -6.85
C ILE A 246 5.22 4.73 -5.35
N ASP A 247 6.16 3.89 -4.91
CA ASP A 247 6.61 3.86 -3.52
C ASP A 247 7.14 5.23 -3.08
N ALA A 248 8.00 5.85 -3.88
CA ALA A 248 8.57 7.16 -3.58
C ALA A 248 7.49 8.26 -3.52
N LEU A 249 6.53 8.26 -4.46
CA LEU A 249 5.39 9.18 -4.42
C LEU A 249 4.56 9.01 -3.14
N CYS A 250 4.23 7.76 -2.80
CA CYS A 250 3.45 7.47 -1.60
C CYS A 250 4.21 7.84 -0.31
N GLU A 251 5.52 7.58 -0.24
CA GLU A 251 6.34 7.93 0.93
C GLU A 251 6.52 9.44 1.10
N LEU A 252 6.71 10.16 -0.01
CA LEU A 252 6.75 11.63 0.02
C LEU A 252 5.41 12.21 0.47
N CYS A 253 4.31 11.69 -0.08
CA CYS A 253 2.96 12.08 0.34
C CYS A 253 2.73 11.80 1.82
N ALA A 254 3.10 10.61 2.30
CA ALA A 254 3.00 10.21 3.70
C ALA A 254 3.84 11.11 4.62
N GLY A 255 5.06 11.48 4.21
CA GLY A 255 5.92 12.39 4.96
C GLY A 255 5.34 13.79 5.06
N VAL A 256 4.76 14.31 3.98
CA VAL A 256 4.07 15.61 3.98
C VAL A 256 2.84 15.56 4.90
N LEU A 257 2.03 14.50 4.81
CA LEU A 257 0.86 14.30 5.68
C LEU A 257 1.25 14.25 7.16
N SER A 258 2.28 13.46 7.52
CA SER A 258 2.78 13.36 8.89
C SER A 258 3.20 14.72 9.43
N SER A 259 4.02 15.46 8.67
CA SER A 259 4.50 16.79 9.06
C SER A 259 3.37 17.81 9.25
N LEU A 260 2.34 17.77 8.41
CA LEU A 260 1.17 18.65 8.51
C LEU A 260 0.33 18.35 9.76
N LEU A 261 0.01 17.07 9.97
CA LEU A 261 -0.83 16.64 11.08
C LEU A 261 -0.11 16.83 12.43
N GLU A 262 1.20 16.59 12.50
CA GLU A 262 2.02 16.89 13.66
C GLU A 262 2.05 18.40 13.97
N GLY A 263 2.07 19.24 12.95
CA GLY A 263 1.93 20.70 13.05
C GLY A 263 0.52 21.19 13.41
N GLY A 264 -0.47 20.29 13.47
CA GLY A 264 -1.88 20.62 13.74
C GLY A 264 -2.55 21.39 12.59
N HIS A 265 -2.01 21.27 11.37
CA HIS A 265 -2.61 21.84 10.16
C HIS A 265 -3.65 20.89 9.56
N ILE A 266 -4.65 21.46 8.91
CA ILE A 266 -5.64 20.66 8.17
C ILE A 266 -4.98 20.20 6.87
N ALA A 267 -4.83 18.87 6.72
CA ALA A 267 -4.36 18.24 5.48
C ALA A 267 -5.56 17.76 4.66
N ARG A 268 -5.60 18.12 3.37
CA ARG A 268 -6.60 17.66 2.40
C ARG A 268 -5.89 16.91 1.29
N LEU A 269 -6.33 15.67 1.08
CA LEU A 269 -5.77 14.76 0.07
C LEU A 269 -6.90 14.24 -0.82
N PRO A 270 -7.20 14.91 -1.95
CA PRO A 270 -8.06 14.34 -2.98
C PRO A 270 -7.32 13.26 -3.76
N LEU A 271 -7.82 12.03 -3.71
CA LEU A 271 -7.36 10.92 -4.54
C LEU A 271 -8.29 10.81 -5.76
N THR A 272 -7.72 10.86 -6.96
CA THR A 272 -8.47 10.88 -8.24
C THR A 272 -8.44 9.54 -8.96
N GLY A 273 -7.78 8.54 -8.42
CA GLY A 273 -7.62 7.22 -9.02
C GLY A 273 -8.93 6.43 -9.21
N ASP A 274 -8.86 5.09 -9.06
CA ASP A 274 -9.99 4.18 -9.35
C ASP A 274 -11.25 4.47 -8.52
N ARG A 275 -11.08 4.95 -7.29
CA ARG A 275 -12.16 5.34 -6.37
C ARG A 275 -11.94 6.76 -5.90
N PRO A 276 -12.45 7.75 -6.66
CA PRO A 276 -12.28 9.14 -6.29
C PRO A 276 -12.84 9.42 -4.89
N ARG A 277 -12.01 9.97 -4.02
CA ARG A 277 -12.36 10.32 -2.63
C ARG A 277 -11.51 11.47 -2.15
N GLU A 278 -12.06 12.30 -1.31
CA GLU A 278 -11.32 13.36 -0.63
C GLU A 278 -11.13 12.97 0.83
N LEU A 279 -9.89 12.93 1.27
CA LEU A 279 -9.51 12.67 2.65
C LEU A 279 -9.11 14.00 3.29
N SER A 280 -9.57 14.23 4.51
CA SER A 280 -9.17 15.41 5.29
C SER A 280 -8.93 15.02 6.73
N GLY A 281 -7.94 15.64 7.35
CA GLY A 281 -7.61 15.42 8.76
C GLY A 281 -6.84 16.60 9.32
N GLN A 282 -6.90 16.79 10.62
CA GLN A 282 -6.18 17.82 11.35
C GLN A 282 -5.31 17.25 12.46
N GLU A 283 -5.62 16.06 12.93
CA GLU A 283 -4.95 15.43 14.04
C GLU A 283 -4.19 14.16 13.59
N SER A 284 -3.13 13.83 14.31
CA SER A 284 -2.27 12.67 13.98
C SER A 284 -3.02 11.34 13.92
N HIS A 285 -4.16 11.22 14.60
CA HIS A 285 -4.98 10.00 14.53
C HIS A 285 -5.61 9.75 13.15
N ALA A 286 -5.69 10.76 12.28
CA ALA A 286 -6.18 10.61 10.90
C ALA A 286 -5.12 9.98 9.96
N LEU A 287 -3.83 10.05 10.32
CA LEU A 287 -2.72 9.58 9.48
C LEU A 287 -2.86 8.10 9.06
N PRO A 288 -3.12 7.13 9.96
CA PRO A 288 -3.21 5.72 9.57
C PRO A 288 -4.28 5.45 8.50
N ALA A 289 -5.42 6.12 8.58
CA ALA A 289 -6.49 5.98 7.58
C ALA A 289 -6.08 6.56 6.21
N MET A 290 -5.35 7.68 6.21
CA MET A 290 -4.82 8.28 4.99
C MET A 290 -3.74 7.40 4.33
N LEU A 291 -2.83 6.82 5.13
CA LEU A 291 -1.81 5.89 4.64
C LEU A 291 -2.44 4.62 4.05
N GLU A 292 -3.47 4.08 4.69
CA GLU A 292 -4.20 2.92 4.17
C GLU A 292 -4.90 3.25 2.85
N ALA A 293 -5.45 4.44 2.74
CA ALA A 293 -6.06 4.92 1.52
C ALA A 293 -5.04 5.06 0.36
N LEU A 294 -3.84 5.57 0.64
CA LEU A 294 -2.74 5.63 -0.32
C LEU A 294 -2.33 4.22 -0.78
N ALA A 295 -2.21 3.27 0.15
CA ALA A 295 -1.85 1.89 -0.17
C ALA A 295 -2.90 1.17 -1.03
N GLN A 296 -4.18 1.57 -0.96
CA GLN A 296 -5.26 1.01 -1.78
C GLN A 296 -5.34 1.61 -3.17
N GLU A 297 -4.64 2.72 -3.43
CA GLU A 297 -4.68 3.40 -4.71
C GLU A 297 -3.90 2.62 -5.79
N ARG A 298 -4.47 2.58 -6.99
CA ARG A 298 -3.87 1.91 -8.14
C ARG A 298 -3.43 2.96 -9.16
N PHE A 299 -2.14 3.11 -9.35
CA PHE A 299 -1.55 4.05 -10.29
C PHE A 299 -1.55 3.47 -11.72
N THR A 300 -2.74 3.20 -12.26
CA THR A 300 -2.90 2.52 -13.57
C THR A 300 -3.66 3.33 -14.60
N ARG A 301 -4.33 4.42 -14.18
CA ARG A 301 -5.13 5.24 -15.09
C ARG A 301 -4.26 6.13 -15.96
N ASP A 302 -4.71 6.34 -17.17
CA ASP A 302 -4.21 7.41 -18.04
C ASP A 302 -5.04 8.68 -17.78
N GLU A 303 -4.73 9.34 -16.67
CA GLU A 303 -5.41 10.58 -16.26
C GLU A 303 -4.57 11.79 -16.65
N ASP A 304 -5.23 12.77 -17.23
CA ASP A 304 -4.60 14.07 -17.49
C ASP A 304 -4.51 14.87 -16.18
N PHE A 305 -3.35 14.77 -15.53
CA PHE A 305 -3.10 15.42 -14.25
C PHE A 305 -3.21 16.95 -14.32
N SER A 306 -2.97 17.57 -15.50
CA SER A 306 -3.16 19.02 -15.68
C SER A 306 -4.60 19.45 -15.43
N ARG A 307 -5.58 18.61 -15.83
CA ARG A 307 -7.01 18.87 -15.55
C ARG A 307 -7.33 18.76 -14.07
N VAL A 308 -6.70 17.80 -13.35
CA VAL A 308 -6.87 17.69 -11.89
C VAL A 308 -6.39 18.95 -11.20
N LEU A 309 -5.23 19.49 -11.60
CA LEU A 309 -4.68 20.73 -11.07
C LEU A 309 -5.63 21.91 -11.34
N LEU A 310 -6.15 22.02 -12.56
CA LEU A 310 -7.10 23.07 -12.92
C LEU A 310 -8.44 22.98 -12.17
N LEU A 311 -8.94 21.77 -11.92
CA LEU A 311 -10.14 21.57 -11.11
C LEU A 311 -9.90 21.91 -9.63
N ALA A 312 -8.73 21.59 -9.11
CA ALA A 312 -8.32 21.92 -7.75
C ALA A 312 -8.27 23.44 -7.54
N SER A 313 -7.87 24.21 -8.56
CA SER A 313 -7.81 25.68 -8.48
C SER A 313 -9.13 26.34 -8.09
N ARG A 314 -10.27 25.72 -8.45
CA ARG A 314 -11.61 26.22 -8.09
C ARG A 314 -11.97 26.09 -6.61
N ARG A 315 -11.19 25.33 -5.82
CA ARG A 315 -11.46 25.00 -4.41
C ARG A 315 -10.43 25.60 -3.44
N MET A 316 -9.67 26.60 -3.88
CA MET A 316 -8.48 27.12 -3.19
C MET A 316 -8.75 28.22 -2.14
N ARG A 317 -9.99 28.66 -1.92
CA ARG A 317 -10.31 29.86 -1.10
C ARG A 317 -9.74 29.87 0.34
N ARG A 318 -9.40 28.71 0.91
CA ARG A 318 -8.86 28.58 2.28
C ARG A 318 -7.50 27.90 2.32
N THR A 319 -6.92 27.60 1.15
CA THR A 319 -5.68 26.84 1.06
C THR A 319 -4.48 27.78 1.23
N GLY A 320 -3.69 27.56 2.28
CA GLY A 320 -2.47 28.33 2.54
C GLY A 320 -1.22 27.71 1.93
N SER A 321 -1.25 26.39 1.68
CA SER A 321 -0.14 25.66 1.04
C SER A 321 -0.69 24.59 0.09
N THR A 322 -0.03 24.40 -1.04
CA THR A 322 -0.33 23.35 -2.02
C THR A 322 0.92 22.55 -2.30
N VAL A 323 0.81 21.22 -2.22
CA VAL A 323 1.89 20.30 -2.57
C VAL A 323 1.45 19.46 -3.77
N ILE A 324 2.26 19.48 -4.82
CA ILE A 324 2.04 18.73 -6.06
C ILE A 324 3.10 17.64 -6.15
N LEU A 325 2.69 16.38 -6.22
CA LEU A 325 3.56 15.21 -6.31
C LEU A 325 3.27 14.45 -7.60
N THR A 326 4.26 14.33 -8.48
CA THR A 326 4.08 13.66 -9.77
C THR A 326 5.38 13.01 -10.27
N THR A 327 5.25 12.03 -11.15
CA THR A 327 6.37 11.46 -11.93
C THR A 327 6.42 12.04 -13.34
N ARG A 328 5.48 12.90 -13.70
CA ARG A 328 5.32 13.46 -15.05
C ARG A 328 5.43 14.98 -14.99
N LEU A 329 6.27 15.53 -15.81
CA LEU A 329 6.35 16.98 -15.99
C LEU A 329 6.20 17.29 -17.48
N THR A 330 5.08 17.89 -17.82
CA THR A 330 4.76 18.40 -19.17
C THR A 330 4.54 19.91 -19.11
N PRO A 331 4.64 20.63 -20.22
CA PRO A 331 4.35 22.07 -20.25
C PRO A 331 2.96 22.41 -19.67
N MET A 332 1.94 21.60 -19.96
CA MET A 332 0.59 21.78 -19.43
C MET A 332 0.50 21.65 -17.92
N ILE A 333 1.25 20.69 -17.33
CA ILE A 333 1.34 20.50 -15.88
C ILE A 333 2.07 21.67 -15.23
N ALA A 334 3.16 22.15 -15.86
CA ALA A 334 3.91 23.31 -15.38
C ALA A 334 3.03 24.58 -15.38
N ASP A 335 2.32 24.84 -16.47
CA ASP A 335 1.41 25.99 -16.58
C ASP A 335 0.29 25.93 -15.54
N ALA A 336 -0.29 24.75 -15.33
CA ALA A 336 -1.32 24.53 -14.30
C ALA A 336 -0.77 24.78 -12.88
N ALA A 337 0.44 24.33 -12.59
CA ALA A 337 1.10 24.54 -11.29
C ALA A 337 1.41 26.03 -11.05
N ILE A 338 1.86 26.76 -12.09
CA ILE A 338 2.08 28.21 -12.04
C ILE A 338 0.76 28.94 -11.82
N ALA A 339 -0.30 28.54 -12.52
CA ALA A 339 -1.63 29.11 -12.32
C ALA A 339 -2.13 28.95 -10.87
N LEU A 340 -1.89 27.77 -10.27
CA LEU A 340 -2.21 27.51 -8.86
C LEU A 340 -1.42 28.41 -7.91
N SER A 341 -0.11 28.58 -8.12
CA SER A 341 0.73 29.44 -7.30
C SER A 341 0.28 30.92 -7.34
N ARG A 342 -0.19 31.39 -8.49
CA ARG A 342 -0.71 32.77 -8.66
C ARG A 342 -2.03 33.02 -7.92
N MET A 343 -2.72 31.97 -7.48
CA MET A 343 -3.97 32.10 -6.71
C MET A 343 -3.76 32.37 -5.21
N GLY A 344 -2.51 32.41 -4.76
CA GLY A 344 -2.15 32.82 -3.40
C GLY A 344 -1.51 31.75 -2.50
N PRO A 345 -1.79 30.43 -2.62
CA PRO A 345 -1.15 29.46 -1.75
C PRO A 345 0.34 29.29 -2.08
N HIS A 346 1.15 29.05 -1.06
CA HIS A 346 2.54 28.64 -1.28
C HIS A 346 2.55 27.26 -1.96
N THR A 347 3.08 27.20 -3.18
CA THR A 347 3.04 25.96 -3.99
C THR A 347 4.40 25.30 -4.03
N ARG A 348 4.46 24.03 -3.58
CA ARG A 348 5.60 23.15 -3.71
C ARG A 348 5.31 22.09 -4.77
N PHE A 349 6.19 21.97 -5.74
CA PHE A 349 6.14 20.98 -6.81
C PHE A 349 7.29 19.99 -6.63
N THR A 350 6.99 18.69 -6.54
CA THR A 350 7.99 17.64 -6.40
C THR A 350 7.87 16.67 -7.58
N LEU A 351 8.93 16.59 -8.36
CA LEU A 351 9.07 15.64 -9.46
C LEU A 351 9.88 14.43 -9.01
N VAL A 352 9.36 13.23 -9.25
CA VAL A 352 10.04 11.97 -8.99
C VAL A 352 10.42 11.32 -10.31
N THR A 353 11.71 11.11 -10.55
CA THR A 353 12.20 10.46 -11.79
C THR A 353 13.24 9.39 -11.49
N PRO A 354 13.49 8.46 -12.45
CA PRO A 354 14.48 7.41 -12.29
C PRO A 354 15.94 7.92 -12.17
N GLY A 355 16.23 9.05 -12.79
CA GLY A 355 17.57 9.66 -12.83
C GLY A 355 17.49 11.15 -12.56
N GLU A 356 18.53 11.87 -12.95
CA GLU A 356 18.51 13.34 -12.91
C GLU A 356 17.53 13.90 -13.95
N ALA A 357 16.95 15.04 -13.63
CA ALA A 357 16.07 15.73 -14.58
C ALA A 357 16.93 16.36 -15.68
N GLU A 358 16.79 15.87 -16.91
CA GLU A 358 17.56 16.30 -18.07
C GLU A 358 16.66 16.96 -19.13
N GLY A 359 17.28 17.77 -20.02
CA GLY A 359 16.62 18.34 -21.19
C GLY A 359 15.42 19.19 -20.86
N GLU A 360 14.26 18.86 -21.46
CA GLU A 360 12.99 19.59 -21.29
C GLU A 360 12.51 19.64 -19.84
N GLN A 361 12.69 18.53 -19.08
CA GLN A 361 12.28 18.48 -17.68
C GLN A 361 13.06 19.46 -16.80
N ALA A 362 14.37 19.59 -17.02
CA ALA A 362 15.20 20.55 -16.30
C ALA A 362 14.80 22.02 -16.62
N GLN A 363 14.47 22.29 -17.88
CA GLN A 363 13.97 23.62 -18.30
C GLN A 363 12.64 23.96 -17.64
N LEU A 364 11.70 23.01 -17.60
CA LEU A 364 10.39 23.20 -16.97
C LEU A 364 10.51 23.35 -15.44
N LEU A 365 11.42 22.61 -14.77
CA LEU A 365 11.67 22.81 -13.35
C LEU A 365 12.26 24.20 -13.07
N HIS A 366 13.17 24.68 -13.92
CA HIS A 366 13.70 26.05 -13.81
C HIS A 366 12.60 27.09 -14.02
N LEU A 367 11.70 26.89 -14.99
CA LEU A 367 10.56 27.76 -15.23
C LEU A 367 9.64 27.84 -13.99
N LEU A 368 9.37 26.73 -13.34
CA LEU A 368 8.60 26.68 -12.09
C LEU A 368 9.26 27.51 -10.99
N LEU A 369 10.57 27.35 -10.79
CA LEU A 369 11.34 28.12 -9.79
C LEU A 369 11.29 29.62 -10.05
N VAL A 370 11.51 30.04 -11.29
CA VAL A 370 11.45 31.46 -11.67
C VAL A 370 10.03 32.04 -11.50
N SER A 371 9.01 31.20 -11.66
CA SER A 371 7.60 31.59 -11.50
C SER A 371 7.13 31.60 -10.03
N GLY A 372 8.02 31.37 -9.06
CA GLY A 372 7.69 31.41 -7.63
C GLY A 372 7.14 30.10 -7.05
N VAL A 373 7.20 28.99 -7.80
CA VAL A 373 6.88 27.65 -7.31
C VAL A 373 8.13 27.03 -6.71
N GLU A 374 8.04 26.51 -5.48
CA GLU A 374 9.13 25.75 -4.86
C GLU A 374 9.26 24.39 -5.57
N ALA A 375 10.11 24.30 -6.59
CA ALA A 375 10.30 23.05 -7.33
C ALA A 375 11.43 22.21 -6.73
N THR A 376 11.15 20.95 -6.44
CA THR A 376 12.09 19.96 -5.95
C THR A 376 12.11 18.74 -6.86
N HIS A 377 13.29 18.14 -7.01
CA HIS A 377 13.47 16.94 -7.79
C HIS A 377 14.00 15.82 -6.87
N VAL A 378 13.42 14.64 -6.98
CA VAL A 378 13.80 13.44 -6.24
C VAL A 378 14.14 12.36 -7.24
N SER A 379 15.42 11.97 -7.30
CA SER A 379 15.84 10.82 -8.10
C SER A 379 15.60 9.53 -7.32
N LEU A 380 15.06 8.52 -8.00
CA LEU A 380 14.96 7.17 -7.45
C LEU A 380 16.37 6.62 -7.31
N ARG A 381 16.84 6.43 -6.08
CA ARG A 381 18.08 5.70 -5.84
C ARG A 381 17.84 4.25 -6.24
N GLY A 382 18.63 3.76 -7.20
CA GLY A 382 18.64 2.37 -7.64
C GLY A 382 19.06 1.40 -6.54
#